data_1eaa51ee45246f0131b9b439c2f04b4f
#
_entry.id   1eaa51ee45246f0131b9b439c2f04b4f
#
_cell.length_a   1.000
_cell.length_b   1.000
_cell.length_c   1.000
_cell.angle_alpha   90.00
_cell.angle_beta   90.00
_cell.angle_gamma   90.00
#
_symmetry.space_group_name_H-M   'P 1'
#
loop_
_entity.id
_entity.type
_entity.pdbx_description
1 polymer ?
#
loop_
_entity_poly.entity_id
_entity_poly.type
_entity_poly.pdbx_seq_one_letter_code
_entity_poly.pdbx_strand_id
1 'polypeptide(L)'
;MYKVLTTKSFAKALSRLPVNWQKRIVEKIRTVAADPYASHNNVTKLQGRDGYRLRIGDWRVIYELHDDRLELWALEVGPRGGIY
;
A
#
# COMPACT_ATOMS: atom_id res chain seq x y z
N MET A 1 -7.36 -10.78 -9.87
CA MET A 1 -7.24 -9.46 -9.25
C MET A 1 -7.56 -9.54 -7.77
N TYR A 2 -6.72 -8.99 -6.95
CA TYR A 2 -6.95 -8.96 -5.50
C TYR A 2 -7.89 -7.82 -5.14
N LYS A 3 -8.77 -8.05 -4.18
CA LYS A 3 -9.63 -7.00 -3.64
C LYS A 3 -8.81 -6.12 -2.70
N VAL A 4 -8.93 -4.80 -2.84
CA VAL A 4 -8.23 -3.87 -1.97
C VAL A 4 -9.07 -3.56 -0.76
N LEU A 5 -8.50 -3.79 0.42
CA LEU A 5 -9.12 -3.48 1.70
C LEU A 5 -8.18 -2.56 2.48
N THR A 6 -8.74 -1.76 3.37
CA THR A 6 -7.95 -0.80 4.13
C THR A 6 -8.27 -0.90 5.61
N THR A 7 -7.27 -0.62 6.44
CA THR A 7 -7.51 -0.43 7.88
C THR A 7 -8.06 0.95 8.13
N LYS A 8 -8.66 1.15 9.29
CA LYS A 8 -9.11 2.48 9.71
C LYS A 8 -7.93 3.46 9.79
N SER A 9 -6.81 2.98 10.28
CA SER A 9 -5.58 3.78 10.36
C SER A 9 -5.13 4.27 8.99
N PHE A 10 -5.13 3.39 7.99
CA PHE A 10 -4.78 3.75 6.62
C PHE A 10 -5.75 4.78 6.06
N ALA A 11 -7.05 4.51 6.17
CA ALA A 11 -8.08 5.39 5.63
C ALA A 11 -8.02 6.79 6.24
N LYS A 12 -7.81 6.86 7.55
CA LYS A 12 -7.69 8.14 8.25
C LYS A 12 -6.45 8.91 7.80
N ALA A 13 -5.31 8.23 7.73
CA ALA A 13 -4.07 8.87 7.30
C ALA A 13 -4.17 9.35 5.85
N LEU A 14 -4.74 8.52 4.96
CA LEU A 14 -4.92 8.90 3.57
C LEU A 14 -5.79 10.14 3.42
N SER A 15 -6.86 10.24 4.21
CA SER A 15 -7.79 11.36 4.12
C SER A 15 -7.15 12.70 4.47
N ARG A 16 -6.01 12.70 5.14
CA ARG A 16 -5.28 13.91 5.52
C ARG A 16 -4.31 14.41 4.45
N LEU A 17 -4.10 13.61 3.41
CA LEU A 17 -3.19 13.97 2.33
C LEU A 17 -3.88 14.86 1.32
N PRO A 18 -3.12 15.67 0.56
CA PRO A 18 -3.68 16.40 -0.58
C PRO A 18 -4.39 15.44 -1.54
N VAL A 19 -5.48 15.90 -2.14
CA VAL A 19 -6.33 15.06 -2.99
C VAL A 19 -5.57 14.41 -4.14
N ASN A 20 -4.65 15.14 -4.76
CA ASN A 20 -3.86 14.58 -5.86
C ASN A 20 -3.00 13.40 -5.40
N TRP A 21 -2.46 13.45 -4.17
CA TRP A 21 -1.71 12.34 -3.61
C TRP A 21 -2.62 11.16 -3.26
N GLN A 22 -3.80 11.44 -2.72
CA GLN A 22 -4.78 10.37 -2.44
C GLN A 22 -5.07 9.57 -3.70
N LYS A 23 -5.34 10.25 -4.82
CA LYS A 23 -5.63 9.60 -6.09
C LYS A 23 -4.47 8.76 -6.59
N ARG A 24 -3.26 9.30 -6.54
CA ARG A 24 -2.06 8.61 -7.01
C ARG A 24 -1.77 7.36 -6.20
N ILE A 25 -1.94 7.45 -4.87
CA ILE A 25 -1.71 6.33 -3.98
C ILE A 25 -2.73 5.21 -4.25
N VAL A 26 -4.00 5.56 -4.36
CA VAL A 26 -5.06 4.59 -4.64
C VAL A 26 -4.83 3.90 -5.98
N GLU A 27 -4.49 4.66 -7.02
CA GLU A 27 -4.21 4.09 -8.34
C GLU A 27 -3.03 3.12 -8.30
N LYS A 28 -1.98 3.47 -7.58
CA LYS A 28 -0.80 2.61 -7.49
C LYS A 28 -1.12 1.32 -6.74
N ILE A 29 -1.89 1.42 -5.68
CA ILE A 29 -2.34 0.23 -4.95
C ILE A 29 -3.17 -0.68 -5.85
N ARG A 30 -4.06 -0.12 -6.65
CA ARG A 30 -4.87 -0.89 -7.58
C ARG A 30 -4.02 -1.59 -8.64
N THR A 31 -2.99 -0.92 -9.13
CA THR A 31 -2.07 -1.50 -10.09
C THR A 31 -1.37 -2.73 -9.50
N VAL A 32 -0.93 -2.62 -8.25
CA VAL A 32 -0.31 -3.74 -7.56
C VAL A 32 -1.33 -4.86 -7.32
N ALA A 33 -2.54 -4.52 -6.92
CA ALA A 33 -3.59 -5.50 -6.63
C ALA A 33 -4.03 -6.29 -7.87
N ALA A 34 -3.87 -5.71 -9.05
CA ALA A 34 -4.20 -6.41 -10.29
C ALA A 34 -3.30 -7.63 -10.50
N ASP A 35 -2.04 -7.55 -10.09
CA ASP A 35 -1.08 -8.66 -10.16
C ASP A 35 -0.02 -8.47 -9.06
N PRO A 36 -0.32 -8.87 -7.82
CA PRO A 36 0.54 -8.54 -6.68
C PRO A 36 1.93 -9.15 -6.72
N TYR A 37 2.10 -10.24 -7.45
CA TYR A 37 3.39 -10.93 -7.52
C TYR A 37 4.17 -10.62 -8.79
N ALA A 38 3.65 -9.76 -9.65
CA ALA A 38 4.41 -9.26 -10.79
C ALA A 38 5.54 -8.36 -10.29
N SER A 39 6.53 -8.14 -11.13
CA SER A 39 7.62 -7.21 -10.81
C SER A 39 7.08 -5.78 -10.86
N HIS A 40 6.96 -5.15 -9.70
CA HIS A 40 6.55 -3.76 -9.59
C HIS A 40 7.73 -2.92 -9.13
N ASN A 41 7.95 -1.80 -9.80
CA ASN A 41 8.95 -0.83 -9.34
C ASN A 41 8.49 -0.26 -8.00
N ASN A 42 9.42 -0.02 -7.10
CA ASN A 42 9.14 0.62 -5.82
C ASN A 42 8.41 -0.27 -4.80
N VAL A 43 8.31 -1.57 -5.06
CA VAL A 43 7.80 -2.52 -4.07
C VAL A 43 8.97 -3.30 -3.48
N THR A 44 9.03 -3.36 -2.16
CA THR A 44 10.05 -4.09 -1.42
C THR A 44 9.39 -4.92 -0.34
N LYS A 45 9.81 -6.19 -0.22
CA LYS A 45 9.32 -7.04 0.86
C LYS A 45 9.89 -6.57 2.19
N LEU A 46 9.05 -6.53 3.22
CA LEU A 46 9.49 -6.15 4.56
C LEU A 46 10.35 -7.25 5.17
N GLN A 47 11.35 -6.82 5.94
CA GLN A 47 12.17 -7.74 6.71
C GLN A 47 11.65 -7.78 8.14
N GLY A 48 11.63 -8.98 8.73
CA GLY A 48 11.24 -9.14 10.11
C GLY A 48 9.73 -9.13 10.38
N ARG A 49 8.92 -8.95 9.34
CA ARG A 49 7.46 -9.04 9.45
C ARG A 49 6.87 -9.35 8.08
N ASP A 50 5.66 -9.87 8.07
CA ASP A 50 4.94 -10.09 6.84
C ASP A 50 4.57 -8.75 6.20
N GLY A 51 4.50 -8.75 4.87
CA GLY A 51 4.02 -7.59 4.15
C GLY A 51 5.06 -6.96 3.26
N TYR A 52 4.66 -5.85 2.68
CA TYR A 52 5.43 -5.15 1.65
C TYR A 52 5.36 -3.66 1.86
N ARG A 53 6.36 -2.97 1.33
CA ARG A 53 6.41 -1.52 1.30
C ARG A 53 6.34 -1.05 -0.14
N LEU A 54 5.40 -0.16 -0.43
CA LEU A 54 5.23 0.47 -1.73
C LEU A 54 5.58 1.95 -1.60
N ARG A 55 6.57 2.40 -2.39
CA ARG A 55 6.95 3.80 -2.39
C ARG A 55 6.24 4.55 -3.52
N ILE A 56 5.64 5.69 -3.19
CA ILE A 56 4.95 6.55 -4.15
C ILE A 56 5.42 7.98 -3.87
N GLY A 57 6.39 8.47 -4.65
CA GLY A 57 7.01 9.77 -4.36
C GLY A 57 7.65 9.77 -2.98
N ASP A 58 7.25 10.73 -2.15
CA ASP A 58 7.75 10.82 -0.77
C ASP A 58 6.88 10.06 0.24
N TRP A 59 5.92 9.30 -0.23
CA TRP A 59 4.99 8.54 0.59
C TRP A 59 5.30 7.06 0.53
N ARG A 60 4.95 6.36 1.61
CA ARG A 60 5.10 4.91 1.69
C ARG A 60 3.82 4.28 2.17
N VAL A 61 3.47 3.17 1.54
CA VAL A 61 2.32 2.35 1.93
C VAL A 61 2.85 1.00 2.39
N ILE A 62 2.38 0.55 3.55
CA ILE A 62 2.63 -0.80 4.03
C ILE A 62 1.37 -1.61 3.75
N TYR A 63 1.51 -2.76 3.09
CA TYR A 63 0.38 -3.61 2.78
C TYR A 63 0.73 -5.08 2.99
N GLU A 64 -0.30 -5.88 3.15
CA GLU A 64 -0.19 -7.33 3.24
C GLU A 64 -1.03 -7.99 2.16
N LEU A 65 -0.63 -9.20 1.76
CA LEU A 65 -1.38 -10.01 0.82
C LEU A 65 -1.94 -11.21 1.56
N HIS A 66 -3.25 -11.40 1.45
CA HIS A 66 -3.96 -12.55 1.99
C HIS A 66 -4.39 -13.42 0.80
N ASP A 67 -3.51 -14.31 0.39
CA ASP A 67 -3.65 -15.05 -0.87
C ASP A 67 -4.84 -15.99 -0.87
N ASP A 68 -5.16 -16.56 0.28
CA ASP A 68 -6.30 -17.46 0.44
C ASP A 68 -7.63 -16.77 0.15
N ARG A 69 -7.68 -15.45 0.29
CA ARG A 69 -8.88 -14.64 0.06
C ARG A 69 -8.75 -13.73 -1.15
N LEU A 70 -7.61 -13.70 -1.80
CA LEU A 70 -7.27 -12.77 -2.88
C LEU A 70 -7.52 -11.33 -2.44
N GLU A 71 -6.98 -10.98 -1.27
CA GLU A 71 -7.11 -9.64 -0.68
C GLU A 71 -5.75 -8.97 -0.52
N LEU A 72 -5.69 -7.69 -0.85
CA LEU A 72 -4.58 -6.81 -0.51
C LEU A 72 -5.05 -5.85 0.56
N TRP A 73 -4.40 -5.89 1.72
CA TRP A 73 -4.72 -5.02 2.85
C TRP A 73 -3.73 -3.88 2.94
N ALA A 74 -4.19 -2.66 2.71
CA ALA A 74 -3.38 -1.46 2.95
C ALA A 74 -3.46 -1.11 4.43
N LEU A 75 -2.34 -1.20 5.12
CA LEU A 75 -2.29 -1.11 6.57
C LEU A 75 -1.92 0.30 7.05
N GLU A 76 -0.93 0.91 6.41
CA GLU A 76 -0.40 2.19 6.85
C GLU A 76 0.05 3.01 5.65
N VAL A 77 -0.07 4.32 5.74
CA VAL A 77 0.53 5.26 4.80
C VAL A 77 1.15 6.40 5.59
N GLY A 78 2.33 6.82 5.17
CA GLY A 78 3.03 7.90 5.83
C GLY A 78 4.17 8.43 4.99
N PRO A 79 4.80 9.51 5.47
CA PRO A 79 5.93 10.09 4.77
C PRO A 79 7.15 9.19 4.84
N ARG A 80 8.06 9.39 3.90
CA ARG A 80 9.31 8.66 3.85
C ARG A 80 10.03 8.70 5.20
N GLY A 81 10.37 7.51 5.71
CA GLY A 81 11.07 7.38 6.99
C GLY A 81 10.19 7.52 8.23
N GLY A 82 8.88 7.73 8.07
CA GLY A 82 7.98 7.97 9.19
C GLY A 82 7.13 6.79 9.63
N ILE A 83 7.18 5.64 8.95
CA ILE A 83 6.31 4.50 9.25
C ILE A 83 7.08 3.28 9.74
N TYR A 84 8.29 3.49 10.15
CA TYR A 84 9.10 2.45 10.80
C TYR A 84 9.64 2.97 12.11
#